data_c52cb6af569518d8382c0a265a129921
#
_entry.id   c52cb6af569518d8382c0a265a129921
#
_cell.length_a   1.000
_cell.length_b   1.000
_cell.length_c   1.000
_cell.angle_alpha   90.00
_cell.angle_beta   90.00
_cell.angle_gamma   90.00
#
_symmetry.space_group_name_H-M   'P 1'
#
loop_
_entity.id
_entity.type
_entity.pdbx_description
1 polymer ?
#
loop_
_entity_poly.entity_id
_entity_poly.type
_entity_poly.pdbx_seq_one_letter_code
_entity_poly.pdbx_strand_id
1 'polypeptide(L)'
;MRRSIRQYTDEPVAREQLLEIIKAGTWAPSGRNNQPWRFVLVQSSEVRKELAKHTKYHSIIEQAGACIAVFADKSAMYNEVKDHQAMGACLQNMLLAAHALGLGAVWLGEILKNAGAVRTLLGLSEDMDLMAVVALGHPASLKHSSQRKDVSEVLIKEL
;
A
#
# COMPACT_ATOMS: atom_id res chain seq x y z
N MET A 1 -9.79 -12.80 8.71
CA MET A 1 -10.38 -11.60 8.01
C MET A 1 -9.34 -10.49 8.02
N ARG A 2 -8.98 -9.94 6.84
CA ARG A 2 -7.96 -8.87 6.70
C ARG A 2 -8.29 -7.63 7.56
N ARG A 3 -7.29 -7.09 8.23
CA ARG A 3 -7.36 -5.87 9.05
C ARG A 3 -6.20 -4.94 8.73
N SER A 4 -6.35 -3.64 9.03
CA SER A 4 -5.24 -2.69 9.00
C SER A 4 -4.42 -2.85 10.28
N ILE A 5 -3.23 -3.42 10.15
CA ILE A 5 -2.29 -3.65 11.25
C ILE A 5 -1.31 -2.48 11.28
N ARG A 6 -1.07 -1.94 12.48
CA ARG A 6 -0.25 -0.75 12.71
C ARG A 6 0.82 -0.94 13.78
N GLN A 7 0.92 -2.14 14.33
CA GLN A 7 1.93 -2.53 15.31
C GLN A 7 2.55 -3.85 14.86
N TYR A 8 3.85 -3.89 14.82
CA TYR A 8 4.62 -4.99 14.28
C TYR A 8 5.62 -5.49 15.32
N THR A 9 6.07 -6.72 15.17
CA THR A 9 7.23 -7.25 15.87
C THR A 9 8.50 -6.85 15.13
N ASP A 10 9.66 -7.06 15.78
CA ASP A 10 10.98 -6.83 15.15
C ASP A 10 11.40 -7.96 14.19
N GLU A 11 10.54 -8.95 13.98
CA GLU A 11 10.80 -10.07 13.07
C GLU A 11 10.93 -9.54 11.62
N PRO A 12 12.04 -9.87 10.92
CA PRO A 12 12.27 -9.38 9.57
C PRO A 12 11.28 -10.04 8.59
N VAL A 13 10.84 -9.27 7.60
CA VAL A 13 10.02 -9.78 6.50
C VAL A 13 10.93 -10.24 5.37
N ALA A 14 10.76 -11.49 4.94
CA ALA A 14 11.52 -12.05 3.84
C ALA A 14 11.24 -11.31 2.52
N ARG A 15 12.30 -11.07 1.74
CA ARG A 15 12.18 -10.37 0.45
C ARG A 15 11.23 -11.08 -0.50
N GLU A 16 11.22 -12.39 -0.48
CA GLU A 16 10.36 -13.26 -1.30
C GLU A 16 8.87 -13.00 -1.01
N GLN A 17 8.50 -12.85 0.26
CA GLN A 17 7.11 -12.51 0.66
C GLN A 17 6.72 -11.11 0.13
N LEU A 18 7.65 -10.15 0.17
CA LEU A 18 7.41 -8.80 -0.35
C LEU A 18 7.19 -8.81 -1.87
N LEU A 19 7.96 -9.61 -2.59
CA LEU A 19 7.79 -9.77 -4.04
C LEU A 19 6.48 -10.47 -4.40
N GLU A 20 6.04 -11.47 -3.62
CA GLU A 20 4.73 -12.12 -3.80
C GLU A 20 3.57 -11.13 -3.57
N ILE A 21 3.70 -10.24 -2.60
CA ILE A 21 2.71 -9.17 -2.35
C ILE A 21 2.64 -8.21 -3.55
N ILE A 22 3.79 -7.78 -4.06
CA ILE A 22 3.85 -6.92 -5.26
C ILE A 22 3.23 -7.65 -6.45
N LYS A 23 3.60 -8.91 -6.68
CA LYS A 23 3.05 -9.74 -7.74
C LYS A 23 1.53 -9.87 -7.66
N ALA A 24 0.96 -10.09 -6.46
CA ALA A 24 -0.48 -10.11 -6.27
C ALA A 24 -1.13 -8.77 -6.67
N GLY A 25 -0.47 -7.64 -6.36
CA GLY A 25 -0.90 -6.31 -6.80
C GLY A 25 -1.01 -6.20 -8.32
N THR A 26 -0.04 -6.73 -9.05
CA THR A 26 -0.02 -6.65 -10.53
C THR A 26 -1.12 -7.45 -11.23
N TRP A 27 -1.83 -8.34 -10.53
CA TRP A 27 -2.99 -9.04 -11.03
C TRP A 27 -4.31 -8.24 -10.95
N ALA A 28 -4.23 -6.99 -10.50
CA ALA A 28 -5.38 -6.09 -10.56
C ALA A 28 -5.79 -5.81 -12.03
N PRO A 29 -7.08 -5.67 -12.33
CA PRO A 29 -7.49 -5.22 -13.65
C PRO A 29 -7.08 -3.76 -13.87
N SER A 30 -6.71 -3.42 -15.09
CA SER A 30 -6.47 -2.03 -15.50
C SER A 30 -7.05 -1.77 -16.88
N GLY A 31 -7.49 -0.54 -17.12
CA GLY A 31 -8.07 -0.18 -18.39
C GLY A 31 -7.06 -0.37 -19.54
N ARG A 32 -7.48 -1.04 -20.61
CA ARG A 32 -6.59 -1.38 -21.74
C ARG A 32 -5.36 -2.22 -21.35
N ASN A 33 -5.38 -2.80 -20.14
CA ASN A 33 -4.22 -3.50 -19.57
C ASN A 33 -2.96 -2.62 -19.50
N ASN A 34 -3.14 -1.32 -19.21
CA ASN A 34 -2.04 -0.35 -19.19
C ASN A 34 -1.09 -0.47 -17.99
N GLN A 35 -1.52 -1.13 -16.91
CA GLN A 35 -0.69 -1.47 -15.75
C GLN A 35 0.17 -0.31 -15.25
N PRO A 36 -0.44 0.80 -14.79
CA PRO A 36 0.29 2.04 -14.50
C PRO A 36 1.09 2.01 -13.19
N TRP A 37 1.00 0.94 -12.42
CA TRP A 37 1.66 0.81 -11.11
C TRP A 37 3.16 0.65 -11.22
N ARG A 38 3.88 1.36 -10.33
CA ARG A 38 5.32 1.21 -10.07
C ARG A 38 5.53 1.10 -8.58
N PHE A 39 6.51 0.33 -8.18
CA PHE A 39 6.74 0.02 -6.77
C PHE A 39 8.16 0.34 -6.37
N VAL A 40 8.32 0.92 -5.18
CA VAL A 40 9.62 1.01 -4.51
C VAL A 40 9.53 0.22 -3.21
N LEU A 41 10.36 -0.82 -3.11
CA LEU A 41 10.48 -1.64 -1.92
C LEU A 41 11.52 -1.03 -0.97
N VAL A 42 11.09 -0.66 0.24
CA VAL A 42 11.91 -0.01 1.26
C VAL A 42 12.08 -0.97 2.44
N GLN A 43 13.23 -1.67 2.48
CA GLN A 43 13.62 -2.55 3.58
C GLN A 43 14.66 -1.91 4.53
N SER A 44 15.46 -0.95 4.04
CA SER A 44 16.43 -0.23 4.90
C SER A 44 15.72 0.56 6.00
N SER A 45 16.17 0.36 7.24
CA SER A 45 15.66 1.09 8.41
C SER A 45 15.94 2.58 8.33
N GLU A 46 17.07 2.96 7.75
CA GLU A 46 17.47 4.35 7.55
C GLU A 46 16.50 5.05 6.58
N VAL A 47 16.22 4.42 5.44
CA VAL A 47 15.29 4.98 4.45
C VAL A 47 13.86 5.02 5.01
N ARG A 48 13.44 4.01 5.81
CA ARG A 48 12.13 4.04 6.47
C ARG A 48 12.02 5.19 7.48
N LYS A 49 13.09 5.48 8.25
CA LYS A 49 13.12 6.63 9.18
C LYS A 49 13.00 7.96 8.43
N GLU A 50 13.65 8.10 7.29
CA GLU A 50 13.50 9.31 6.46
C GLU A 50 12.08 9.40 5.88
N LEU A 51 11.54 8.29 5.36
CA LEU A 51 10.18 8.22 4.85
C LEU A 51 9.13 8.57 5.92
N ALA A 52 9.35 8.15 7.15
CA ALA A 52 8.47 8.40 8.29
C ALA A 52 8.29 9.91 8.60
N LYS A 53 9.28 10.74 8.32
CA LYS A 53 9.23 12.19 8.52
C LYS A 53 8.15 12.88 7.66
N HIS A 54 7.66 12.20 6.63
CA HIS A 54 6.68 12.75 5.68
C HIS A 54 5.22 12.44 6.04
N THR A 55 4.96 11.84 7.20
CA THR A 55 3.60 11.53 7.65
C THR A 55 3.44 11.70 9.17
N LYS A 56 2.23 12.06 9.62
CA LYS A 56 1.91 12.03 11.05
C LYS A 56 1.89 10.61 11.65
N TYR A 57 1.85 9.58 10.81
CA TYR A 57 1.88 8.17 11.21
C TYR A 57 3.31 7.59 11.20
N HIS A 58 4.31 8.43 11.52
CA HIS A 58 5.73 8.09 11.49
C HIS A 58 6.05 6.77 12.20
N SER A 59 5.50 6.57 13.41
CA SER A 59 5.77 5.37 14.21
C SER A 59 5.37 4.06 13.52
N ILE A 60 4.34 4.09 12.66
CA ILE A 60 3.92 2.90 11.90
C ILE A 60 4.99 2.53 10.87
N ILE A 61 5.56 3.51 10.18
CA ILE A 61 6.60 3.30 9.17
C ILE A 61 7.91 2.87 9.82
N GLU A 62 8.28 3.49 10.93
CA GLU A 62 9.51 3.19 11.67
C GLU A 62 9.51 1.75 12.20
N GLN A 63 8.37 1.30 12.76
CA GLN A 63 8.21 -0.05 13.33
C GLN A 63 7.92 -1.13 12.27
N ALA A 64 7.59 -0.77 11.06
CA ALA A 64 7.31 -1.74 10.01
C ALA A 64 8.56 -2.57 9.67
N GLY A 65 8.37 -3.85 9.33
CA GLY A 65 9.45 -4.70 8.80
C GLY A 65 9.90 -4.25 7.41
N ALA A 66 8.96 -3.70 6.61
CA ALA A 66 9.23 -3.09 5.31
C ALA A 66 8.11 -2.12 4.93
N CYS A 67 8.37 -1.27 3.94
CA CYS A 67 7.36 -0.46 3.26
C CYS A 67 7.41 -0.70 1.76
N ILE A 68 6.25 -0.61 1.11
CA ILE A 68 6.15 -0.58 -0.35
C ILE A 68 5.50 0.76 -0.71
N ALA A 69 6.27 1.65 -1.32
CA ALA A 69 5.72 2.86 -1.90
C ALA A 69 5.16 2.55 -3.28
N VAL A 70 3.90 2.90 -3.51
CA VAL A 70 3.16 2.57 -4.72
C VAL A 70 2.91 3.85 -5.50
N PHE A 71 3.38 3.86 -6.74
CA PHE A 71 3.29 5.00 -7.64
C PHE A 71 2.47 4.66 -8.88
N ALA A 72 1.79 5.66 -9.42
CA ALA A 72 1.25 5.63 -10.77
C ALA A 72 2.27 6.28 -11.71
N ASP A 73 2.59 5.59 -12.80
CA ASP A 73 3.38 6.13 -13.90
C ASP A 73 2.44 6.93 -14.83
N LYS A 74 2.54 8.25 -14.80
CA LYS A 74 1.68 9.14 -15.60
C LYS A 74 1.78 8.86 -17.10
N SER A 75 2.94 8.42 -17.56
CA SER A 75 3.15 8.12 -18.99
C SER A 75 2.38 6.86 -19.44
N ALA A 76 2.08 5.97 -18.51
CA ALA A 76 1.29 4.76 -18.75
C ALA A 76 -0.23 4.98 -18.54
N MET A 77 -0.63 6.09 -17.93
CA MET A 77 -2.03 6.42 -17.67
C MET A 77 -2.74 6.90 -18.96
N TYR A 78 -4.03 6.60 -19.07
CA TYR A 78 -4.86 7.08 -20.17
C TYR A 78 -6.15 7.79 -19.71
N ASN A 79 -6.55 7.56 -18.46
CA ASN A 79 -7.72 8.20 -17.86
C ASN A 79 -7.54 8.19 -16.32
N GLU A 80 -7.43 9.37 -15.74
CA GLU A 80 -7.12 9.57 -14.33
C GLU A 80 -8.06 8.79 -13.40
N VAL A 81 -9.37 8.88 -13.60
CA VAL A 81 -10.36 8.21 -12.72
C VAL A 81 -10.21 6.69 -12.79
N LYS A 82 -10.14 6.14 -14.00
CA LYS A 82 -10.05 4.68 -14.20
C LYS A 82 -8.71 4.11 -13.71
N ASP A 83 -7.64 4.84 -13.94
CA ASP A 83 -6.31 4.43 -13.52
C ASP A 83 -6.16 4.49 -12.00
N HIS A 84 -6.72 5.51 -11.33
CA HIS A 84 -6.79 5.55 -9.87
C HIS A 84 -7.65 4.41 -9.28
N GLN A 85 -8.74 4.02 -9.93
CA GLN A 85 -9.52 2.83 -9.54
C GLN A 85 -8.68 1.55 -9.66
N ALA A 86 -7.91 1.40 -10.74
CA ALA A 86 -6.99 0.26 -10.93
C ALA A 86 -5.89 0.25 -9.85
N MET A 87 -5.33 1.42 -9.49
CA MET A 87 -4.38 1.53 -8.37
C MET A 87 -5.00 1.10 -7.03
N GLY A 88 -6.26 1.46 -6.77
CA GLY A 88 -6.99 0.98 -5.59
C GLY A 88 -7.18 -0.54 -5.57
N ALA A 89 -7.48 -1.15 -6.71
CA ALA A 89 -7.58 -2.60 -6.86
C ALA A 89 -6.22 -3.29 -6.63
N CYS A 90 -5.14 -2.73 -7.18
CA CYS A 90 -3.77 -3.19 -6.95
C CYS A 90 -3.44 -3.19 -5.45
N LEU A 91 -3.66 -2.07 -4.77
CA LEU A 91 -3.42 -1.93 -3.33
C LEU A 91 -4.26 -2.92 -2.50
N GLN A 92 -5.52 -3.13 -2.86
CA GLN A 92 -6.37 -4.11 -2.17
C GLN A 92 -5.84 -5.55 -2.34
N ASN A 93 -5.39 -5.93 -3.55
CA ASN A 93 -4.76 -7.23 -3.77
C ASN A 93 -3.49 -7.41 -2.91
N MET A 94 -2.63 -6.39 -2.84
CA MET A 94 -1.44 -6.41 -1.98
C MET A 94 -1.80 -6.63 -0.51
N LEU A 95 -2.82 -5.94 0.01
CA LEU A 95 -3.27 -6.09 1.40
C LEU A 95 -3.84 -7.49 1.68
N LEU A 96 -4.54 -8.08 0.72
CA LEU A 96 -5.06 -9.45 0.84
C LEU A 96 -3.94 -10.48 0.81
N ALA A 97 -2.96 -10.31 -0.09
CA ALA A 97 -1.79 -11.19 -0.18
C ALA A 97 -0.96 -11.14 1.11
N ALA A 98 -0.69 -9.93 1.64
CA ALA A 98 0.01 -9.79 2.91
C ALA A 98 -0.70 -10.56 4.04
N HIS A 99 -2.03 -10.45 4.11
CA HIS A 99 -2.83 -11.18 5.10
C HIS A 99 -2.77 -12.71 4.90
N ALA A 100 -2.81 -13.18 3.65
CA ALA A 100 -2.71 -14.60 3.33
C ALA A 100 -1.34 -15.19 3.68
N LEU A 101 -0.28 -14.37 3.60
CA LEU A 101 1.08 -14.74 3.99
C LEU A 101 1.34 -14.60 5.50
N GLY A 102 0.31 -14.31 6.33
CA GLY A 102 0.44 -14.13 7.77
C GLY A 102 1.01 -12.77 8.18
N LEU A 103 1.21 -11.85 7.24
CA LEU A 103 1.72 -10.51 7.52
C LEU A 103 0.58 -9.54 7.85
N GLY A 104 0.89 -8.59 8.71
CA GLY A 104 0.09 -7.41 8.95
C GLY A 104 0.46 -6.31 7.96
N ALA A 105 -0.55 -5.61 7.43
CA ALA A 105 -0.31 -4.47 6.54
C ALA A 105 -1.31 -3.34 6.78
N VAL A 106 -0.90 -2.12 6.42
CA VAL A 106 -1.78 -0.95 6.41
C VAL A 106 -1.47 -0.05 5.21
N TRP A 107 -2.53 0.43 4.58
CA TRP A 107 -2.48 1.45 3.54
C TRP A 107 -2.42 2.84 4.20
N LEU A 108 -1.32 3.55 4.01
CA LEU A 108 -1.11 4.91 4.48
C LEU A 108 -1.36 5.89 3.32
N GLY A 109 -2.48 6.61 3.39
CA GLY A 109 -2.85 7.64 2.40
C GLY A 109 -2.52 9.07 2.87
N GLU A 110 -2.37 9.31 4.17
CA GLU A 110 -2.08 10.66 4.69
C GLU A 110 -0.73 11.21 4.22
N ILE A 111 0.22 10.34 3.94
CA ILE A 111 1.54 10.68 3.40
C ILE A 111 1.47 11.36 2.03
N LEU A 112 0.36 11.24 1.31
CA LEU A 112 0.15 11.86 -0.01
C LEU A 112 0.25 13.39 0.02
N LYS A 113 -0.02 14.03 1.16
CA LYS A 113 0.20 15.48 1.33
C LYS A 113 1.65 15.91 1.09
N ASN A 114 2.60 14.98 1.23
CA ASN A 114 4.03 15.17 1.02
C ASN A 114 4.55 14.32 -0.16
N ALA A 115 3.69 13.97 -1.13
CA ALA A 115 4.03 13.08 -2.25
C ALA A 115 5.29 13.49 -3.01
N GLY A 116 5.46 14.80 -3.28
CA GLY A 116 6.65 15.33 -3.95
C GLY A 116 7.95 15.07 -3.18
N ALA A 117 7.93 15.29 -1.86
CA ALA A 117 9.09 15.04 -1.00
C ALA A 117 9.43 13.55 -0.92
N VAL A 118 8.41 12.68 -0.82
CA VAL A 118 8.59 11.22 -0.84
C VAL A 118 9.20 10.76 -2.17
N ARG A 119 8.69 11.28 -3.29
CA ARG A 119 9.22 10.99 -4.63
C ARG A 119 10.70 11.38 -4.73
N THR A 120 11.05 12.58 -4.27
CA THR A 120 12.44 13.06 -4.27
C THR A 120 13.34 12.19 -3.38
N LEU A 121 12.89 11.86 -2.16
CA LEU A 121 13.60 10.96 -1.24
C LEU A 121 13.93 9.61 -1.90
N LEU A 122 13.00 9.08 -2.69
CA LEU A 122 13.14 7.79 -3.37
C LEU A 122 13.82 7.88 -4.75
N GLY A 123 14.28 9.07 -5.16
CA GLY A 123 15.05 9.28 -6.38
C GLY A 123 14.26 9.09 -7.67
N LEU A 124 12.94 9.36 -7.65
CA LEU A 124 12.06 9.14 -8.80
C LEU A 124 11.78 10.43 -9.58
N SER A 125 11.47 10.28 -10.87
CA SER A 125 11.08 11.38 -11.76
C SER A 125 9.70 11.96 -11.44
N GLU A 126 9.41 13.14 -11.99
CA GLU A 126 8.12 13.82 -11.80
C GLU A 126 6.93 13.09 -12.44
N ASP A 127 7.19 12.11 -13.30
CA ASP A 127 6.15 11.26 -13.89
C ASP A 127 5.61 10.21 -12.92
N MET A 128 6.26 10.00 -11.78
CA MET A 128 5.83 9.06 -10.74
C MET A 128 4.94 9.77 -9.73
N ASP A 129 3.66 9.41 -9.71
CA ASP A 129 2.69 9.97 -8.79
C ASP A 129 2.45 9.02 -7.61
N LEU A 130 2.72 9.48 -6.38
CA LEU A 130 2.57 8.63 -5.19
C LEU A 130 1.09 8.33 -4.92
N MET A 131 0.71 7.06 -4.90
CA MET A 131 -0.65 6.62 -4.63
C MET A 131 -0.85 6.14 -3.18
N ALA A 132 0.17 5.56 -2.58
CA ALA A 132 0.15 5.09 -1.20
C ALA A 132 1.55 4.67 -0.73
N VAL A 133 1.69 4.55 0.58
CA VAL A 133 2.72 3.72 1.19
C VAL A 133 2.02 2.59 1.95
N VAL A 134 2.37 1.36 1.65
CA VAL A 134 1.94 0.17 2.39
C VAL A 134 3.03 -0.17 3.39
N ALA A 135 2.75 0.02 4.68
CA ALA A 135 3.62 -0.45 5.76
C ALA A 135 3.20 -1.87 6.14
N LEU A 136 4.17 -2.76 6.33
CA LEU A 136 3.90 -4.17 6.62
C LEU A 136 5.00 -4.82 7.48
N GLY A 137 4.62 -5.91 8.16
CA GLY A 137 5.49 -6.64 9.07
C GLY A 137 4.73 -7.77 9.76
N HIS A 138 5.40 -8.52 10.63
CA HIS A 138 4.74 -9.51 11.47
C HIS A 138 3.87 -8.81 12.53
N PRO A 139 2.56 -9.12 12.62
CA PRO A 139 1.65 -8.39 13.48
C PRO A 139 1.95 -8.63 14.96
N ALA A 140 2.12 -7.58 15.76
CA ALA A 140 2.30 -7.70 17.22
C ALA A 140 1.03 -8.20 17.93
N SER A 141 -0.15 -8.04 17.32
CA SER A 141 -1.43 -8.53 17.82
C SER A 141 -2.39 -8.82 16.67
N LEU A 142 -3.14 -9.90 16.79
CA LEU A 142 -4.22 -10.28 15.87
C LEU A 142 -5.62 -9.89 16.40
N LYS A 143 -5.69 -9.31 17.60
CA LYS A 143 -6.96 -8.91 18.22
C LYS A 143 -7.41 -7.55 17.70
N HIS A 144 -8.11 -7.55 16.58
CA HIS A 144 -8.69 -6.35 15.99
C HIS A 144 -10.19 -6.56 15.71
N SER A 145 -11.03 -5.68 16.21
CA SER A 145 -12.45 -5.62 15.86
C SER A 145 -12.69 -4.51 14.83
N SER A 146 -13.67 -4.65 13.98
CA SER A 146 -14.25 -3.55 13.21
C SER A 146 -15.66 -3.88 12.82
N GLN A 147 -16.44 -2.85 12.70
CA GLN A 147 -17.78 -2.92 12.16
C GLN A 147 -17.74 -2.71 10.64
N ARG A 148 -18.72 -3.27 9.97
CA ARG A 148 -19.07 -2.99 8.59
C ARG A 148 -20.56 -2.68 8.57
N LYS A 149 -20.95 -1.83 7.67
CA LYS A 149 -22.37 -1.66 7.35
C LYS A 149 -22.94 -3.00 6.88
N ASP A 150 -24.18 -3.25 7.23
CA ASP A 150 -24.91 -4.38 6.65
C ASP A 150 -25.10 -4.19 5.15
N VAL A 151 -25.27 -5.29 4.43
CA VAL A 151 -25.52 -5.25 2.98
C VAL A 151 -26.76 -4.42 2.66
N SER A 152 -27.80 -4.51 3.47
CA SER A 152 -29.03 -3.72 3.34
C SER A 152 -28.85 -2.20 3.44
N GLU A 153 -27.77 -1.74 4.12
CA GLU A 153 -27.45 -0.32 4.23
C GLU A 153 -26.71 0.23 2.99
N VAL A 154 -26.13 -0.63 2.18
CA VAL A 154 -25.31 -0.26 1.03
C VAL A 154 -25.90 -0.69 -0.29
N LEU A 155 -26.84 -1.63 -0.29
CA LEU A 155 -27.63 -2.03 -1.44
C LEU A 155 -28.77 -1.03 -1.63
N ILE A 156 -28.63 -0.13 -2.59
CA ILE A 156 -29.61 0.96 -2.82
C ILE A 156 -30.88 0.44 -3.50
N LYS A 157 -30.76 -0.56 -4.38
CA LYS A 157 -31.89 -1.04 -5.17
C LYS A 157 -31.62 -2.44 -5.76
N GLU A 158 -32.66 -3.27 -5.76
CA GLU A 158 -32.79 -4.47 -6.60
C GLU A 158 -33.82 -4.22 -7.69
N LEU A 159 -33.56 -4.69 -8.91
CA LEU A 159 -34.43 -4.54 -10.09
C LEU A 159 -34.69 -5.90 -10.73
#